data_bc2e851c8b647cd1a8db89b22dc9402d
#
_entry.id   bc2e851c8b647cd1a8db89b22dc9402d
#
_cell.length_a   1.000
_cell.length_b   1.000
_cell.length_c   1.000
_cell.angle_alpha   90.00
_cell.angle_beta   90.00
_cell.angle_gamma   90.00
#
_symmetry.space_group_name_H-M   'P 1'
#
loop_
_entity.id
_entity.type
_entity.pdbx_description
1 polymer ?
#
loop_
_entity_poly.entity_id
_entity_poly.type
_entity_poly.pdbx_seq_one_letter_code
_entity_poly.pdbx_strand_id
1 'polypeptide(L)'
;IASYAAASSNACAITRLPVNPTSHIAHGWDICQPVMANGSEKDINRLILDELQDGVSTIWLQGLQTADLAGHLPAMMQDVIFDAAGIHLDAGNDAMAQIAAFADFAKKADTNLAASRFHANIDPFAPAADADLLASALAYFVSADAGDVPPDMFRAQGWQWHNQGMTAVQELAYILASLTEILRQGMARDIDPARLAQHMSASLALPADLFDGIAKCRALRHGWGGIVSALGLDPDAHRLCIHGAVSIRMFSTVDSEVNMLRTTTALLGGAIGGADQLSAHAHNCLTGDDLLGRRLARMQQHLLIDESGLSRSLDPAGGAGFIENRTDQLGLAAWLAFQQIEADGGALAAHQTGQFTAMARCAASQRYAKLAAGDLTLVGVNLQPDGRAFDAVLPYWQMIQRPAVAVEMVRHAAAQNPPRILILQQQADPVPQLANLRGLFAIGGMQPVHMRLDGTNADAVDLARPDLVILADGDFDSLDGAMQSALSGLLDAGKAMTGDSLLGDAAPLETLANLVGLSLESFRKGDA
;
A
#
# COMPACT_ATOMS: atom_id res chain seq x y z
N ILE A 1 18.66 -2.62 20.56
CA ILE A 1 18.01 -1.49 21.25
C ILE A 1 18.78 -0.26 20.83
N ALA A 2 18.21 0.50 19.86
CA ALA A 2 18.82 1.74 19.43
C ALA A 2 18.88 2.70 20.64
N SER A 3 20.07 3.23 20.91
CA SER A 3 20.24 4.23 21.96
C SER A 3 19.37 5.44 21.64
N TYR A 4 18.54 5.84 22.59
CA TYR A 4 17.78 7.06 22.50
C TYR A 4 18.76 8.24 22.41
N ALA A 5 18.94 8.79 21.21
CA ALA A 5 19.59 10.08 21.07
C ALA A 5 18.61 11.15 21.55
N ALA A 6 19.07 12.01 22.44
CA ALA A 6 18.27 13.18 22.85
C ALA A 6 17.99 14.03 21.59
N ALA A 7 16.71 14.31 21.33
CA ALA A 7 16.32 15.18 20.22
C ALA A 7 17.04 16.54 20.39
N SER A 8 17.68 17.03 19.33
CA SER A 8 18.20 18.38 19.34
C SER A 8 17.03 19.35 19.49
N SER A 9 17.19 20.38 20.31
CA SER A 9 16.12 21.37 20.56
C SER A 9 15.60 22.08 19.29
N ASN A 10 16.37 22.02 18.19
CA ASN A 10 15.98 22.59 16.89
C ASN A 10 15.11 21.64 16.05
N ALA A 11 15.27 20.32 16.16
CA ALA A 11 14.45 19.36 15.42
C ALA A 11 12.97 19.42 15.86
N CYS A 12 12.72 19.67 17.14
CA CYS A 12 11.37 19.75 17.70
C CYS A 12 10.56 20.95 17.15
N ALA A 13 11.21 22.06 16.80
CA ALA A 13 10.54 23.24 16.27
C ALA A 13 10.07 23.05 14.81
N ILE A 14 10.79 22.26 14.03
CA ILE A 14 10.53 22.06 12.60
C ILE A 14 9.47 20.96 12.35
N THR A 15 9.36 20.00 13.26
CA THR A 15 8.43 18.87 13.14
C THR A 15 7.08 19.10 13.81
N ARG A 16 6.90 20.20 14.56
CA ARG A 16 5.59 20.57 15.10
C ARG A 16 4.60 20.77 13.96
N LEU A 17 3.47 20.08 14.08
CA LEU A 17 2.40 20.15 13.10
C LEU A 17 1.51 21.35 13.44
N PRO A 18 1.50 22.43 12.65
CA PRO A 18 0.57 23.53 12.87
C PRO A 18 -0.87 23.06 12.66
N VAL A 19 -1.82 23.71 13.31
CA VAL A 19 -3.25 23.50 13.03
C VAL A 19 -3.47 23.73 11.54
N ASN A 20 -4.11 22.79 10.85
CA ASN A 20 -4.46 22.97 9.47
C ASN A 20 -5.59 24.01 9.37
N PRO A 21 -5.32 25.25 8.90
CA PRO A 21 -6.36 26.26 8.79
C PRO A 21 -7.38 25.96 7.69
N THR A 22 -7.07 25.01 6.79
CA THR A 22 -7.95 24.61 5.70
C THR A 22 -8.77 23.36 6.02
N SER A 23 -8.50 22.68 7.16
CA SER A 23 -9.35 21.57 7.60
C SER A 23 -10.70 22.13 8.03
N HIS A 24 -11.75 21.74 7.31
CA HIS A 24 -13.14 22.07 7.65
C HIS A 24 -13.62 21.34 8.91
N ILE A 25 -12.84 20.41 9.40
CA ILE A 25 -13.05 19.73 10.66
C ILE A 25 -12.27 20.49 11.71
N ALA A 26 -12.96 21.12 12.62
CA ALA A 26 -12.36 21.93 13.70
C ALA A 26 -11.40 21.11 14.60
N HIS A 27 -11.43 19.76 14.49
CA HIS A 27 -10.70 18.84 15.34
C HIS A 27 -10.35 17.56 14.57
N GLY A 28 -9.16 17.47 13.96
CA GLY A 28 -8.67 16.25 13.37
C GLY A 28 -8.27 16.37 11.89
N TRP A 29 -8.56 15.34 11.14
CA TRP A 29 -8.28 15.19 9.70
C TRP A 29 -9.57 14.96 8.92
N ASP A 30 -9.51 15.16 7.61
CA ASP A 30 -10.61 14.80 6.71
C ASP A 30 -10.69 13.27 6.53
N ILE A 31 -11.87 12.71 6.80
CA ILE A 31 -12.17 11.32 6.46
C ILE A 31 -12.44 11.26 4.96
N CYS A 32 -11.51 10.68 4.19
CA CYS A 32 -11.57 10.58 2.76
C CYS A 32 -11.89 9.13 2.36
N GLN A 33 -13.13 8.88 1.89
CA GLN A 33 -13.59 7.53 1.59
C GLN A 33 -13.47 7.20 0.10
N PRO A 34 -12.76 6.12 -0.28
CA PRO A 34 -12.72 5.65 -1.66
C PRO A 34 -14.10 5.14 -2.12
N VAL A 35 -14.51 5.58 -3.30
CA VAL A 35 -15.73 5.14 -3.99
C VAL A 35 -15.36 4.75 -5.42
N MET A 36 -15.59 3.48 -5.76
CA MET A 36 -15.36 2.98 -7.12
C MET A 36 -16.48 3.42 -8.06
N ALA A 37 -16.14 4.22 -9.08
CA ALA A 37 -17.09 4.73 -10.08
C ALA A 37 -17.31 3.71 -11.23
N ASN A 38 -17.69 2.47 -10.89
CA ASN A 38 -17.84 1.36 -11.83
C ASN A 38 -19.28 0.82 -11.96
N GLY A 39 -20.26 1.54 -11.41
CA GLY A 39 -21.69 1.20 -11.46
C GLY A 39 -22.51 2.15 -12.32
N SER A 40 -23.85 2.08 -12.21
CA SER A 40 -24.72 3.11 -12.77
C SER A 40 -24.57 4.42 -12.01
N GLU A 41 -24.86 5.56 -12.66
CA GLU A 41 -24.77 6.90 -12.03
C GLU A 41 -25.60 6.97 -10.75
N LYS A 42 -26.76 6.31 -10.73
CA LYS A 42 -27.66 6.26 -9.56
C LYS A 42 -27.08 5.44 -8.41
N ASP A 43 -26.38 4.34 -8.73
CA ASP A 43 -25.73 3.52 -7.70
C ASP A 43 -24.53 4.25 -7.11
N ILE A 44 -23.74 4.90 -7.95
CA ILE A 44 -22.61 5.74 -7.51
C ILE A 44 -23.13 6.91 -6.66
N ASN A 45 -24.17 7.62 -7.09
CA ASN A 45 -24.77 8.71 -6.32
C ASN A 45 -25.27 8.25 -4.96
N ARG A 46 -26.03 7.15 -4.91
CA ARG A 46 -26.51 6.60 -3.64
C ARG A 46 -25.35 6.28 -2.71
N LEU A 47 -24.30 5.66 -3.23
CA LEU A 47 -23.13 5.32 -2.43
C LEU A 47 -22.43 6.59 -1.89
N ILE A 48 -22.27 7.63 -2.71
CA ILE A 48 -21.71 8.92 -2.29
C ILE A 48 -22.55 9.53 -1.15
N LEU A 49 -23.89 9.57 -1.33
CA LEU A 49 -24.78 10.15 -0.33
C LEU A 49 -24.80 9.34 0.97
N ASP A 50 -24.80 8.00 0.90
CA ASP A 50 -24.72 7.13 2.08
C ASP A 50 -23.41 7.39 2.87
N GLU A 51 -22.26 7.47 2.18
CA GLU A 51 -20.97 7.76 2.83
C GLU A 51 -20.95 9.16 3.49
N LEU A 52 -21.45 10.19 2.79
CA LEU A 52 -21.51 11.56 3.32
C LEU A 52 -22.47 11.67 4.53
N GLN A 53 -23.63 11.02 4.50
CA GLN A 53 -24.59 10.97 5.60
C GLN A 53 -24.00 10.28 6.83
N ASP A 54 -23.13 9.32 6.62
CA ASP A 54 -22.45 8.56 7.66
C ASP A 54 -21.15 9.23 8.16
N GLY A 55 -20.93 10.51 7.84
CA GLY A 55 -19.87 11.36 8.43
C GLY A 55 -18.56 11.41 7.66
N VAL A 56 -18.52 10.92 6.42
CA VAL A 56 -17.38 11.15 5.52
C VAL A 56 -17.36 12.61 5.09
N SER A 57 -16.19 13.24 5.08
CA SER A 57 -16.01 14.64 4.68
C SER A 57 -15.55 14.80 3.23
N THR A 58 -14.95 13.76 2.66
CA THR A 58 -14.38 13.77 1.31
C THR A 58 -14.60 12.44 0.61
N ILE A 59 -15.08 12.46 -0.62
CA ILE A 59 -15.23 11.28 -1.48
C ILE A 59 -14.04 11.19 -2.43
N TRP A 60 -13.37 10.08 -2.44
CA TRP A 60 -12.29 9.78 -3.40
C TRP A 60 -12.83 8.91 -4.53
N LEU A 61 -13.14 9.53 -5.68
CA LEU A 61 -13.68 8.83 -6.84
C LEU A 61 -12.55 8.10 -7.58
N GLN A 62 -12.60 6.78 -7.58
CA GLN A 62 -11.63 5.92 -8.26
C GLN A 62 -12.26 5.25 -9.50
N GLY A 63 -11.46 5.06 -10.56
CA GLY A 63 -11.90 4.38 -11.77
C GLY A 63 -12.95 5.15 -12.59
N LEU A 64 -12.99 6.48 -12.45
CA LEU A 64 -13.93 7.33 -13.15
C LEU A 64 -13.68 7.26 -14.67
N GLN A 65 -14.71 6.86 -15.41
CA GLN A 65 -14.66 6.86 -16.87
C GLN A 65 -14.92 8.29 -17.41
N THR A 66 -14.15 8.70 -18.42
CA THR A 66 -14.22 10.06 -18.98
C THR A 66 -15.14 10.18 -20.18
N ALA A 67 -15.52 9.07 -20.79
CA ALA A 67 -16.46 9.09 -21.92
C ALA A 67 -17.81 9.69 -21.46
N ASP A 68 -18.15 10.84 -22.00
CA ASP A 68 -19.39 11.61 -21.69
C ASP A 68 -19.56 11.96 -20.19
N LEU A 69 -18.48 12.22 -19.48
CA LEU A 69 -18.52 12.54 -18.05
C LEU A 69 -19.46 13.74 -17.76
N ALA A 70 -19.45 14.77 -18.61
CA ALA A 70 -20.31 15.94 -18.47
C ALA A 70 -21.82 15.60 -18.49
N GLY A 71 -22.23 14.55 -19.21
CA GLY A 71 -23.58 14.02 -19.24
C GLY A 71 -23.94 13.21 -17.99
N HIS A 72 -22.98 12.50 -17.42
CA HIS A 72 -23.18 11.62 -16.27
C HIS A 72 -23.10 12.36 -14.92
N LEU A 73 -22.30 13.43 -14.79
CA LEU A 73 -22.10 14.18 -13.55
C LEU A 73 -23.39 14.64 -12.86
N PRO A 74 -24.40 15.20 -13.57
CA PRO A 74 -25.63 15.65 -12.91
C PRO A 74 -26.37 14.53 -12.15
N ALA A 75 -26.34 13.31 -12.67
CA ALA A 75 -26.96 12.16 -12.02
C ALA A 75 -26.08 11.59 -10.90
N MET A 76 -24.75 11.57 -11.10
CA MET A 76 -23.81 11.10 -10.09
C MET A 76 -23.72 12.02 -8.87
N MET A 77 -23.85 13.33 -9.05
CA MET A 77 -23.71 14.35 -8.02
C MET A 77 -25.07 14.93 -7.57
N GLN A 78 -26.18 14.28 -7.92
CA GLN A 78 -27.49 14.72 -7.48
C GLN A 78 -27.54 14.81 -5.96
N ASP A 79 -28.05 15.93 -5.42
CA ASP A 79 -28.18 16.22 -3.99
C ASP A 79 -26.85 16.29 -3.20
N VAL A 80 -25.70 16.22 -3.85
CA VAL A 80 -24.40 16.46 -3.24
C VAL A 80 -24.16 17.97 -3.12
N ILE A 81 -23.93 18.46 -1.90
CA ILE A 81 -23.60 19.87 -1.65
C ILE A 81 -22.13 20.08 -1.92
N PHE A 82 -21.79 20.62 -3.09
CA PHE A 82 -20.44 20.68 -3.63
C PHE A 82 -19.48 21.54 -2.80
N ASP A 83 -20.00 22.54 -2.06
CA ASP A 83 -19.19 23.38 -1.18
C ASP A 83 -18.89 22.72 0.17
N ALA A 84 -19.69 21.72 0.57
CA ALA A 84 -19.55 21.04 1.85
C ALA A 84 -18.80 19.69 1.73
N ALA A 85 -19.03 18.95 0.64
CA ALA A 85 -18.43 17.65 0.39
C ALA A 85 -17.15 17.79 -0.43
N GLY A 86 -16.03 17.28 0.08
CA GLY A 86 -14.79 17.17 -0.69
C GLY A 86 -14.92 16.12 -1.80
N ILE A 87 -14.44 16.41 -2.99
CA ILE A 87 -14.37 15.47 -4.11
C ILE A 87 -12.92 15.35 -4.57
N HIS A 88 -12.33 14.19 -4.40
CA HIS A 88 -11.01 13.86 -4.94
C HIS A 88 -11.16 13.04 -6.21
N LEU A 89 -10.39 13.38 -7.24
CA LEU A 89 -10.18 12.56 -8.42
C LEU A 89 -8.77 11.95 -8.38
N ASP A 90 -8.60 10.83 -9.04
CA ASP A 90 -7.31 10.38 -9.53
C ASP A 90 -7.24 10.77 -11.02
N ALA A 91 -7.16 12.07 -11.27
CA ALA A 91 -7.15 12.61 -12.61
C ALA A 91 -5.84 12.24 -13.32
N GLY A 92 -5.89 11.16 -14.11
CA GLY A 92 -4.80 10.69 -14.95
C GLY A 92 -4.68 11.51 -16.24
N ASN A 93 -4.46 10.84 -17.37
CA ASN A 93 -4.26 11.49 -18.67
C ASN A 93 -5.47 12.29 -19.16
N ASP A 94 -6.66 11.96 -18.70
CA ASP A 94 -7.89 12.69 -19.00
C ASP A 94 -8.18 13.87 -18.05
N ALA A 95 -7.21 14.28 -17.23
CA ALA A 95 -7.38 15.29 -16.19
C ALA A 95 -8.04 16.58 -16.68
N MET A 96 -7.62 17.09 -17.84
CA MET A 96 -8.15 18.34 -18.37
C MET A 96 -9.63 18.24 -18.73
N ALA A 97 -10.05 17.11 -19.32
CA ALA A 97 -11.45 16.86 -19.64
C ALA A 97 -12.30 16.69 -18.36
N GLN A 98 -11.76 16.01 -17.36
CA GLN A 98 -12.43 15.84 -16.07
C GLN A 98 -12.61 17.17 -15.34
N ILE A 99 -11.55 18.00 -15.24
CA ILE A 99 -11.62 19.32 -14.61
C ILE A 99 -12.64 20.20 -15.32
N ALA A 100 -12.61 20.25 -16.66
CA ALA A 100 -13.57 21.04 -17.45
C ALA A 100 -15.01 20.60 -17.18
N ALA A 101 -15.28 19.30 -17.13
CA ALA A 101 -16.62 18.78 -16.84
C ALA A 101 -17.10 19.16 -15.43
N PHE A 102 -16.23 19.08 -14.41
CA PHE A 102 -16.55 19.49 -13.04
C PHE A 102 -16.68 21.03 -12.92
N ALA A 103 -15.88 21.82 -13.64
CA ALA A 103 -16.03 23.27 -13.67
C ALA A 103 -17.38 23.69 -14.25
N ASP A 104 -17.78 23.08 -15.36
CA ASP A 104 -19.12 23.32 -15.96
C ASP A 104 -20.25 22.88 -15.05
N PHE A 105 -20.07 21.78 -14.32
CA PHE A 105 -21.05 21.32 -13.33
C PHE A 105 -21.15 22.31 -12.15
N ALA A 106 -20.01 22.77 -11.60
CA ALA A 106 -19.98 23.73 -10.51
C ALA A 106 -20.65 25.05 -10.89
N LYS A 107 -20.40 25.58 -12.11
CA LYS A 107 -21.06 26.79 -12.62
C LYS A 107 -22.58 26.66 -12.70
N LYS A 108 -23.09 25.47 -13.08
CA LYS A 108 -24.54 25.18 -13.08
C LYS A 108 -25.14 25.08 -11.68
N ALA A 109 -24.33 24.76 -10.70
CA ALA A 109 -24.69 24.71 -9.26
C ALA A 109 -24.47 26.05 -8.53
N ASP A 110 -24.19 27.16 -9.28
CA ASP A 110 -23.93 28.51 -8.75
C ASP A 110 -22.70 28.57 -7.81
N THR A 111 -21.69 27.73 -8.09
CA THR A 111 -20.40 27.71 -7.38
C THR A 111 -19.23 27.63 -8.39
N ASN A 112 -17.99 27.53 -7.90
CA ASN A 112 -16.82 27.34 -8.73
C ASN A 112 -15.81 26.39 -8.07
N LEU A 113 -14.85 25.87 -8.84
CA LEU A 113 -13.88 24.90 -8.34
C LEU A 113 -12.98 25.46 -7.24
N ALA A 114 -12.57 26.72 -7.34
CA ALA A 114 -11.67 27.34 -6.36
C ALA A 114 -12.34 27.52 -4.97
N ALA A 115 -13.66 27.73 -4.93
CA ALA A 115 -14.43 27.84 -3.71
C ALA A 115 -14.89 26.48 -3.16
N SER A 116 -14.96 25.47 -4.03
CA SER A 116 -15.35 24.12 -3.66
C SER A 116 -14.18 23.34 -3.02
N ARG A 117 -14.49 22.18 -2.48
CA ARG A 117 -13.47 21.22 -1.98
C ARG A 117 -13.11 20.18 -3.06
N PHE A 118 -12.98 20.64 -4.30
CA PHE A 118 -12.65 19.80 -5.43
C PHE A 118 -11.12 19.70 -5.60
N HIS A 119 -10.61 18.46 -5.68
CA HIS A 119 -9.19 18.17 -5.79
C HIS A 119 -8.96 17.30 -7.03
N ALA A 120 -8.29 17.86 -8.04
CA ALA A 120 -8.02 17.16 -9.30
C ALA A 120 -6.91 16.10 -9.16
N ASN A 121 -5.94 16.36 -8.30
CA ASN A 121 -4.85 15.43 -7.95
C ASN A 121 -4.03 14.95 -9.16
N ILE A 122 -3.69 15.85 -10.07
CA ILE A 122 -2.87 15.53 -11.24
C ILE A 122 -1.45 15.18 -10.80
N ASP A 123 -1.00 13.97 -11.12
CA ASP A 123 0.41 13.58 -11.01
C ASP A 123 1.00 13.34 -12.39
N PRO A 124 1.83 14.28 -12.91
CA PRO A 124 2.42 14.14 -14.23
C PRO A 124 3.48 13.02 -14.33
N PHE A 125 3.88 12.44 -13.22
CA PHE A 125 4.92 11.41 -13.13
C PHE A 125 4.39 10.11 -12.51
N ALA A 126 3.06 9.96 -12.43
CA ALA A 126 2.41 8.71 -12.02
C ALA A 126 2.80 7.54 -12.93
N PRO A 127 2.66 6.27 -12.50
CA PRO A 127 3.10 5.12 -13.30
C PRO A 127 2.54 5.04 -14.72
N ALA A 128 1.36 5.59 -14.97
CA ALA A 128 0.68 5.59 -16.26
C ALA A 128 0.51 6.99 -16.88
N ALA A 129 1.23 8.00 -16.38
CA ALA A 129 1.10 9.37 -16.88
C ALA A 129 1.73 9.54 -18.26
N ASP A 130 1.02 10.24 -19.15
CA ASP A 130 1.51 10.61 -20.47
C ASP A 130 2.55 11.75 -20.40
N ALA A 131 3.48 11.76 -21.33
CA ALA A 131 4.57 12.74 -21.37
C ALA A 131 4.08 14.21 -21.46
N ASP A 132 2.90 14.44 -22.01
CA ASP A 132 2.34 15.78 -22.24
C ASP A 132 1.49 16.30 -21.08
N LEU A 133 1.21 15.45 -20.07
CA LEU A 133 0.28 15.78 -18.99
C LEU A 133 0.73 17.02 -18.19
N LEU A 134 2.03 17.12 -17.87
CA LEU A 134 2.57 18.29 -17.16
C LEU A 134 2.40 19.57 -17.96
N ALA A 135 2.73 19.53 -19.26
CA ALA A 135 2.63 20.70 -20.12
C ALA A 135 1.17 21.16 -20.26
N SER A 136 0.24 20.24 -20.45
CA SER A 136 -1.19 20.50 -20.56
C SER A 136 -1.77 21.07 -19.26
N ALA A 137 -1.38 20.51 -18.11
CA ALA A 137 -1.82 20.97 -16.79
C ALA A 137 -1.31 22.39 -16.48
N LEU A 138 -0.04 22.67 -16.74
CA LEU A 138 0.52 24.03 -16.55
C LEU A 138 -0.09 25.05 -17.53
N ALA A 139 -0.37 24.66 -18.78
CA ALA A 139 -1.06 25.52 -19.72
C ALA A 139 -2.48 25.86 -19.24
N TYR A 140 -3.22 24.88 -18.72
CA TYR A 140 -4.52 25.11 -18.10
C TYR A 140 -4.41 26.06 -16.89
N PHE A 141 -3.46 25.81 -15.99
CA PHE A 141 -3.23 26.64 -14.80
C PHE A 141 -2.99 28.13 -15.12
N VAL A 142 -2.33 28.40 -16.25
CA VAL A 142 -2.08 29.79 -16.73
C VAL A 142 -3.32 30.41 -17.38
N SER A 143 -4.05 29.63 -18.19
CA SER A 143 -5.11 30.14 -19.05
C SER A 143 -6.51 30.13 -18.41
N ALA A 144 -6.73 29.28 -17.38
CA ALA A 144 -8.03 29.19 -16.73
C ALA A 144 -8.31 30.41 -15.85
N ASP A 145 -9.59 30.78 -15.75
CA ASP A 145 -10.04 31.75 -14.77
C ASP A 145 -9.71 31.25 -13.35
N ALA A 146 -9.39 32.19 -12.45
CA ALA A 146 -9.00 31.83 -11.08
C ALA A 146 -10.07 30.99 -10.34
N GLY A 147 -11.35 31.15 -10.68
CA GLY A 147 -12.44 30.35 -10.14
C GLY A 147 -12.51 28.91 -10.65
N ASP A 148 -11.86 28.61 -11.77
CA ASP A 148 -11.86 27.27 -12.39
C ASP A 148 -10.62 26.44 -12.03
N VAL A 149 -9.64 27.01 -11.32
CA VAL A 149 -8.45 26.29 -10.86
C VAL A 149 -8.75 25.57 -9.55
N PRO A 150 -8.64 24.24 -9.49
CA PRO A 150 -8.87 23.48 -8.26
C PRO A 150 -7.88 23.84 -7.13
N PRO A 151 -8.28 23.83 -5.85
CA PRO A 151 -7.36 24.06 -4.73
C PRO A 151 -6.13 23.16 -4.74
N ASP A 152 -6.32 21.83 -4.87
CA ASP A 152 -5.24 20.85 -5.05
C ASP A 152 -5.24 20.37 -6.51
N MET A 153 -4.69 21.15 -7.41
CA MET A 153 -4.59 20.79 -8.83
C MET A 153 -3.52 19.71 -9.03
N PHE A 154 -2.37 19.88 -8.41
CA PHE A 154 -1.23 18.98 -8.53
C PHE A 154 -1.04 18.16 -7.23
N ARG A 155 -0.91 16.85 -7.38
CA ARG A 155 -0.62 15.96 -6.25
C ARG A 155 0.44 14.94 -6.64
N ALA A 156 1.61 14.98 -5.98
CA ALA A 156 2.57 13.90 -6.13
C ALA A 156 2.02 12.62 -5.47
N GLN A 157 1.71 11.61 -6.30
CA GLN A 157 1.01 10.40 -5.88
C GLN A 157 1.99 9.29 -5.44
N GLY A 158 2.71 9.51 -4.34
CA GLY A 158 3.62 8.53 -3.78
C GLY A 158 2.95 7.20 -3.44
N TRP A 159 1.67 7.23 -3.04
CA TRP A 159 0.86 6.05 -2.78
C TRP A 159 0.81 5.07 -3.97
N GLN A 160 0.70 5.58 -5.20
CA GLN A 160 0.69 4.74 -6.40
C GLN A 160 2.05 4.05 -6.59
N TRP A 161 3.15 4.79 -6.50
CA TRP A 161 4.49 4.23 -6.64
C TRP A 161 4.86 3.27 -5.50
N HIS A 162 4.39 3.55 -4.27
CA HIS A 162 4.50 2.60 -3.17
C HIS A 162 3.84 1.27 -3.51
N ASN A 163 2.63 1.29 -4.06
CA ASN A 163 1.90 0.09 -4.44
C ASN A 163 2.56 -0.65 -5.62
N GLN A 164 3.32 0.05 -6.48
CA GLN A 164 4.18 -0.54 -7.51
C GLN A 164 5.48 -1.13 -6.96
N GLY A 165 5.80 -0.91 -5.70
CA GLY A 165 6.94 -1.56 -5.05
C GLY A 165 7.91 -0.64 -4.32
N MET A 166 7.90 0.68 -4.53
CA MET A 166 8.85 1.59 -3.90
C MET A 166 8.91 1.45 -2.37
N THR A 167 10.12 1.62 -1.82
CA THR A 167 10.34 1.73 -0.38
C THR A 167 9.87 3.10 0.14
N ALA A 168 9.77 3.27 1.47
CA ALA A 168 9.41 4.56 2.07
C ALA A 168 10.38 5.67 1.66
N VAL A 169 11.69 5.40 1.60
CA VAL A 169 12.72 6.36 1.16
C VAL A 169 12.50 6.77 -0.29
N GLN A 170 12.28 5.81 -1.19
CA GLN A 170 12.05 6.06 -2.61
C GLN A 170 10.76 6.82 -2.86
N GLU A 171 9.71 6.48 -2.13
CA GLU A 171 8.41 7.15 -2.20
C GLU A 171 8.51 8.63 -1.80
N LEU A 172 9.19 8.94 -0.68
CA LEU A 172 9.40 10.32 -0.25
C LEU A 172 10.29 11.10 -1.22
N ALA A 173 11.37 10.48 -1.72
CA ALA A 173 12.25 11.10 -2.73
C ALA A 173 11.50 11.40 -4.03
N TYR A 174 10.65 10.47 -4.49
CA TYR A 174 9.77 10.67 -5.64
C TYR A 174 8.83 11.87 -5.44
N ILE A 175 8.15 11.95 -4.28
CA ILE A 175 7.23 13.06 -3.99
C ILE A 175 7.98 14.41 -4.05
N LEU A 176 9.14 14.51 -3.39
CA LEU A 176 9.93 15.74 -3.40
C LEU A 176 10.42 16.11 -4.79
N ALA A 177 10.89 15.13 -5.58
CA ALA A 177 11.35 15.36 -6.96
C ALA A 177 10.19 15.77 -7.88
N SER A 178 9.04 15.11 -7.77
CA SER A 178 7.83 15.44 -8.54
C SER A 178 7.37 16.88 -8.29
N LEU A 179 7.22 17.27 -7.03
CA LEU A 179 6.81 18.63 -6.65
C LEU A 179 7.85 19.67 -7.09
N THR A 180 9.14 19.37 -6.94
CA THR A 180 10.23 20.26 -7.39
C THR A 180 10.21 20.46 -8.91
N GLU A 181 9.97 19.39 -9.67
CA GLU A 181 9.90 19.49 -11.14
C GLU A 181 8.69 20.32 -11.60
N ILE A 182 7.53 20.15 -10.98
CA ILE A 182 6.34 20.96 -11.28
C ILE A 182 6.64 22.45 -11.03
N LEU A 183 7.28 22.79 -9.90
CA LEU A 183 7.71 24.15 -9.60
C LEU A 183 8.70 24.68 -10.65
N ARG A 184 9.71 23.91 -11.00
CA ARG A 184 10.73 24.27 -12.01
C ARG A 184 10.10 24.56 -13.37
N GLN A 185 9.22 23.68 -13.83
CA GLN A 185 8.52 23.84 -15.11
C GLN A 185 7.51 24.99 -15.11
N GLY A 186 6.89 25.26 -13.95
CA GLY A 186 6.02 26.42 -13.75
C GLY A 186 6.80 27.74 -13.80
N MET A 187 7.90 27.83 -13.06
CA MET A 187 8.78 29.01 -13.07
C MET A 187 9.36 29.29 -14.48
N ALA A 188 9.68 28.26 -15.26
CA ALA A 188 10.12 28.41 -16.65
C ALA A 188 9.01 28.97 -17.58
N ARG A 189 7.77 29.02 -17.10
CA ARG A 189 6.60 29.62 -17.77
C ARG A 189 6.12 30.91 -17.09
N ASP A 190 6.99 31.55 -16.32
CA ASP A 190 6.71 32.78 -15.56
C ASP A 190 5.56 32.65 -14.55
N ILE A 191 5.28 31.44 -14.05
CA ILE A 191 4.30 31.21 -12.96
C ILE A 191 4.99 31.51 -11.63
N ASP A 192 4.34 32.32 -10.79
CA ASP A 192 4.78 32.59 -9.44
C ASP A 192 4.84 31.29 -8.62
N PRO A 193 6.01 30.89 -8.06
CA PRO A 193 6.15 29.69 -7.27
C PRO A 193 5.27 29.70 -6.00
N ALA A 194 5.01 30.85 -5.41
CA ALA A 194 4.11 30.96 -4.26
C ALA A 194 2.68 30.59 -4.64
N ARG A 195 2.18 31.08 -5.77
CA ARG A 195 0.85 30.71 -6.27
C ARG A 195 0.79 29.22 -6.63
N LEU A 196 1.82 28.68 -7.29
CA LEU A 196 1.84 27.26 -7.68
C LEU A 196 1.88 26.33 -6.46
N ALA A 197 2.69 26.66 -5.45
CA ALA A 197 2.81 25.89 -4.21
C ALA A 197 1.48 25.77 -3.43
N GLN A 198 0.58 26.75 -3.54
CA GLN A 198 -0.74 26.73 -2.90
C GLN A 198 -1.70 25.71 -3.56
N HIS A 199 -1.40 25.27 -4.79
CA HIS A 199 -2.19 24.27 -5.51
C HIS A 199 -1.51 22.89 -5.55
N MET A 200 -0.56 22.64 -4.64
CA MET A 200 0.20 21.40 -4.55
C MET A 200 -0.13 20.62 -3.29
N SER A 201 -0.21 19.31 -3.44
CA SER A 201 -0.39 18.36 -2.36
C SER A 201 0.42 17.08 -2.62
N ALA A 202 0.42 16.17 -1.66
CA ALA A 202 1.03 14.86 -1.82
C ALA A 202 0.15 13.77 -1.24
N SER A 203 0.15 12.59 -1.86
CA SER A 203 -0.36 11.38 -1.23
C SER A 203 0.79 10.44 -0.89
N LEU A 204 0.72 9.81 0.29
CA LEU A 204 1.66 8.80 0.70
C LEU A 204 0.95 7.57 1.26
N ALA A 205 1.59 6.41 1.12
CA ALA A 205 1.07 5.16 1.63
C ALA A 205 1.40 5.01 3.11
N LEU A 206 0.39 4.67 3.89
CA LEU A 206 0.53 4.38 5.32
C LEU A 206 0.73 2.87 5.52
N PRO A 207 1.88 2.44 6.07
CA PRO A 207 2.14 1.03 6.35
C PRO A 207 1.48 0.59 7.66
N ALA A 208 1.42 -0.72 7.90
CA ALA A 208 1.02 -1.27 9.20
C ALA A 208 2.04 -0.96 10.32
N ASP A 209 3.29 -0.64 9.97
CA ASP A 209 4.28 -0.16 10.94
C ASP A 209 3.91 1.26 11.38
N LEU A 210 3.46 1.35 12.65
CA LEU A 210 3.00 2.58 13.26
C LEU A 210 4.06 3.69 13.22
N PHE A 211 5.28 3.35 13.61
CA PHE A 211 6.35 4.34 13.73
C PHE A 211 6.85 4.83 12.37
N ASP A 212 6.90 3.94 11.38
CA ASP A 212 7.21 4.33 10.00
C ASP A 212 6.09 5.20 9.41
N GLY A 213 4.83 4.91 9.71
CA GLY A 213 3.69 5.76 9.30
C GLY A 213 3.82 7.19 9.84
N ILE A 214 4.10 7.34 11.14
CA ILE A 214 4.33 8.65 11.77
C ILE A 214 5.52 9.37 11.14
N ALA A 215 6.67 8.68 11.05
CA ALA A 215 7.91 9.27 10.56
C ALA A 215 7.82 9.72 9.09
N LYS A 216 7.10 8.99 8.24
CA LYS A 216 6.90 9.36 6.82
C LYS A 216 6.21 10.71 6.66
N CYS A 217 5.08 10.93 7.35
CA CYS A 217 4.36 12.20 7.28
C CYS A 217 5.24 13.36 7.75
N ARG A 218 5.95 13.20 8.87
CA ARG A 218 6.82 14.20 9.46
C ARG A 218 8.02 14.51 8.55
N ALA A 219 8.69 13.46 8.02
CA ALA A 219 9.83 13.60 7.12
C ALA A 219 9.45 14.31 5.80
N LEU A 220 8.25 14.01 5.24
CA LEU A 220 7.77 14.68 4.04
C LEU A 220 7.57 16.19 4.28
N ARG A 221 6.92 16.57 5.38
CA ARG A 221 6.74 17.99 5.72
C ARG A 221 8.06 18.73 5.87
N HIS A 222 9.05 18.09 6.52
CA HIS A 222 10.38 18.66 6.68
C HIS A 222 11.06 18.85 5.33
N GLY A 223 11.05 17.84 4.46
CA GLY A 223 11.63 17.92 3.11
C GLY A 223 10.98 19.01 2.26
N TRP A 224 9.66 19.09 2.26
CA TRP A 224 8.93 20.16 1.56
C TRP A 224 9.25 21.55 2.12
N GLY A 225 9.28 21.70 3.46
CA GLY A 225 9.69 22.95 4.10
C GLY A 225 11.08 23.42 3.66
N GLY A 226 12.02 22.50 3.45
CA GLY A 226 13.33 22.79 2.87
C GLY A 226 13.26 23.34 1.44
N ILE A 227 12.40 22.74 0.59
CA ILE A 227 12.23 23.18 -0.81
C ILE A 227 11.63 24.59 -0.88
N VAL A 228 10.52 24.85 -0.17
CA VAL A 228 9.88 26.17 -0.20
C VAL A 228 10.75 27.25 0.43
N SER A 229 11.51 26.92 1.48
CA SER A 229 12.50 27.86 2.07
C SER A 229 13.61 28.20 1.08
N ALA A 230 14.07 27.25 0.27
CA ALA A 230 15.08 27.50 -0.76
C ALA A 230 14.57 28.43 -1.88
N LEU A 231 13.25 28.51 -2.08
CA LEU A 231 12.59 29.46 -2.99
C LEU A 231 12.32 30.82 -2.32
N GLY A 232 12.71 31.02 -1.06
CA GLY A 232 12.44 32.24 -0.30
C GLY A 232 11.00 32.36 0.18
N LEU A 233 10.22 31.27 0.16
CA LEU A 233 8.85 31.23 0.64
C LEU A 233 8.81 30.83 2.12
N ASP A 234 7.76 31.27 2.81
CA ASP A 234 7.48 30.87 4.19
C ASP A 234 6.89 29.44 4.22
N PRO A 235 7.54 28.47 4.89
CA PRO A 235 7.04 27.09 4.98
C PRO A 235 5.70 26.95 5.70
N ASP A 236 5.39 27.84 6.63
CA ASP A 236 4.12 27.82 7.37
C ASP A 236 2.96 28.31 6.49
N ALA A 237 3.22 29.32 5.65
CA ALA A 237 2.24 29.84 4.68
C ALA A 237 2.03 28.91 3.47
N HIS A 238 3.04 28.07 3.13
CA HIS A 238 3.01 27.15 2.00
C HIS A 238 3.14 25.69 2.46
N ARG A 239 2.38 25.35 3.50
CA ARG A 239 2.37 24.01 4.08
C ARG A 239 1.76 22.99 3.08
N LEU A 240 2.45 21.87 2.87
CA LEU A 240 1.97 20.79 2.01
C LEU A 240 0.75 20.09 2.63
N CYS A 241 -0.34 19.97 1.89
CA CYS A 241 -1.45 19.09 2.24
C CYS A 241 -1.03 17.63 2.03
N ILE A 242 -1.13 16.78 3.05
CA ILE A 242 -0.75 15.37 3.00
C ILE A 242 -2.00 14.49 3.10
N HIS A 243 -2.26 13.75 2.02
CA HIS A 243 -3.24 12.68 1.98
C HIS A 243 -2.55 11.35 2.34
N GLY A 244 -2.85 10.80 3.51
CA GLY A 244 -2.39 9.49 3.93
C GLY A 244 -3.37 8.41 3.49
N ALA A 245 -2.98 7.58 2.52
CA ALA A 245 -3.79 6.45 2.08
C ALA A 245 -3.24 5.14 2.64
N VAL A 246 -4.10 4.31 3.23
CA VAL A 246 -3.70 3.00 3.73
C VAL A 246 -3.10 2.16 2.59
N SER A 247 -1.95 1.54 2.82
CA SER A 247 -1.25 0.74 1.83
C SER A 247 -2.01 -0.54 1.49
N ILE A 248 -2.54 -0.66 0.28
CA ILE A 248 -3.13 -1.91 -0.21
C ILE A 248 -2.08 -3.00 -0.41
N ARG A 249 -0.83 -2.61 -0.63
CA ARG A 249 0.30 -3.55 -0.76
C ARG A 249 0.43 -4.52 0.42
N MET A 250 0.02 -4.11 1.62
CA MET A 250 0.07 -4.95 2.82
C MET A 250 -1.13 -5.89 2.97
N PHE A 251 -2.16 -5.76 2.11
CA PHE A 251 -3.39 -6.55 2.20
C PHE A 251 -3.19 -7.96 1.63
N SER A 252 -3.96 -8.90 2.16
CA SER A 252 -4.03 -10.28 1.71
C SER A 252 -5.48 -10.72 1.55
N THR A 253 -5.73 -11.64 0.62
CA THR A 253 -7.00 -12.37 0.52
C THR A 253 -7.04 -13.54 1.50
N VAL A 254 -5.88 -14.01 1.96
CA VAL A 254 -5.78 -14.99 3.04
C VAL A 254 -6.01 -14.26 4.35
N ASP A 255 -7.03 -14.66 5.11
CA ASP A 255 -7.43 -14.03 6.37
C ASP A 255 -7.64 -12.52 6.21
N SER A 256 -8.61 -12.14 5.37
CA SER A 256 -8.89 -10.74 5.03
C SER A 256 -9.26 -9.88 6.24
N GLU A 257 -9.75 -10.47 7.33
CA GLU A 257 -10.06 -9.78 8.59
C GLU A 257 -8.82 -9.20 9.26
N VAL A 258 -7.64 -9.78 9.06
CA VAL A 258 -6.37 -9.21 9.56
C VAL A 258 -6.05 -7.88 8.87
N ASN A 259 -6.59 -7.64 7.66
CA ASN A 259 -6.45 -6.34 7.01
C ASN A 259 -7.08 -5.19 7.82
N MET A 260 -8.14 -5.46 8.62
CA MET A 260 -8.70 -4.45 9.54
C MET A 260 -7.67 -4.00 10.58
N LEU A 261 -6.91 -4.94 11.14
CA LEU A 261 -5.86 -4.63 12.12
C LEU A 261 -4.74 -3.82 11.48
N ARG A 262 -4.32 -4.19 10.27
CA ARG A 262 -3.33 -3.43 9.49
C ARG A 262 -3.82 -2.02 9.19
N THR A 263 -5.08 -1.88 8.79
CA THR A 263 -5.71 -0.59 8.51
C THR A 263 -5.75 0.30 9.75
N THR A 264 -6.13 -0.26 10.91
CA THR A 264 -6.19 0.50 12.17
C THR A 264 -4.82 1.08 12.55
N THR A 265 -3.75 0.26 12.50
CA THR A 265 -2.40 0.74 12.83
C THR A 265 -1.87 1.76 11.82
N ALA A 266 -2.20 1.59 10.53
CA ALA A 266 -1.82 2.52 9.48
C ALA A 266 -2.52 3.88 9.64
N LEU A 267 -3.83 3.90 9.88
CA LEU A 267 -4.60 5.11 10.16
C LEU A 267 -4.11 5.83 11.40
N LEU A 268 -3.82 5.08 12.48
CA LEU A 268 -3.23 5.64 13.70
C LEU A 268 -1.88 6.30 13.41
N GLY A 269 -1.03 5.67 12.61
CA GLY A 269 0.26 6.22 12.19
C GLY A 269 0.11 7.53 11.40
N GLY A 270 -0.82 7.58 10.45
CA GLY A 270 -1.12 8.77 9.66
C GLY A 270 -1.69 9.91 10.52
N ALA A 271 -2.63 9.60 11.42
CA ALA A 271 -3.25 10.57 12.33
C ALA A 271 -2.22 11.21 13.26
N ILE A 272 -1.40 10.41 13.95
CA ILE A 272 -0.33 10.89 14.83
C ILE A 272 0.76 11.64 14.04
N GLY A 273 1.07 11.17 12.83
CA GLY A 273 2.04 11.80 11.92
C GLY A 273 1.55 13.12 11.31
N GLY A 274 0.28 13.46 11.50
CA GLY A 274 -0.32 14.73 11.08
C GLY A 274 -0.65 14.78 9.59
N ALA A 275 -1.13 13.68 9.02
CA ALA A 275 -1.78 13.71 7.72
C ALA A 275 -3.05 14.59 7.79
N ASP A 276 -3.31 15.37 6.75
CA ASP A 276 -4.45 16.27 6.67
C ASP A 276 -5.73 15.56 6.25
N GLN A 277 -5.57 14.49 5.50
CA GLN A 277 -6.63 13.63 4.98
C GLN A 277 -6.20 12.18 5.15
N LEU A 278 -7.13 11.30 5.53
CA LEU A 278 -6.87 9.87 5.67
C LEU A 278 -7.88 9.04 4.87
N SER A 279 -7.38 8.05 4.14
CA SER A 279 -8.21 7.12 3.38
C SER A 279 -7.91 5.67 3.74
N ALA A 280 -8.98 4.90 3.88
CA ALA A 280 -8.92 3.45 4.04
C ALA A 280 -9.90 2.75 3.11
N HIS A 281 -9.44 1.69 2.45
CA HIS A 281 -10.31 0.78 1.71
C HIS A 281 -10.92 -0.26 2.66
N ALA A 282 -12.00 -0.86 2.26
CA ALA A 282 -12.59 -2.01 2.96
C ALA A 282 -11.54 -3.13 3.13
N HIS A 283 -11.55 -3.83 4.25
CA HIS A 283 -10.61 -4.92 4.53
C HIS A 283 -10.65 -6.03 3.48
N ASN A 284 -11.80 -6.22 2.84
CA ASN A 284 -12.08 -7.20 1.80
C ASN A 284 -12.07 -6.61 0.37
N CYS A 285 -11.57 -5.39 0.17
CA CYS A 285 -11.60 -4.69 -1.13
C CYS A 285 -10.90 -5.46 -2.26
N LEU A 286 -9.97 -6.36 -1.95
CA LEU A 286 -9.28 -7.18 -2.95
C LEU A 286 -10.22 -8.15 -3.68
N THR A 287 -11.25 -8.66 -3.00
CA THR A 287 -12.16 -9.69 -3.51
C THR A 287 -13.59 -9.19 -3.66
N GLY A 288 -13.93 -8.09 -3.00
CA GLY A 288 -15.21 -7.43 -3.04
C GLY A 288 -15.10 -6.11 -2.27
N ASP A 289 -16.10 -5.27 -2.34
CA ASP A 289 -16.18 -4.01 -1.61
C ASP A 289 -17.60 -3.88 -1.08
N ASP A 290 -17.88 -4.58 0.03
CA ASP A 290 -19.22 -4.61 0.60
C ASP A 290 -19.48 -3.44 1.55
N LEU A 291 -20.77 -3.22 1.83
CA LEU A 291 -21.23 -2.15 2.72
C LEU A 291 -20.62 -2.26 4.13
N LEU A 292 -20.47 -3.49 4.64
CA LEU A 292 -19.89 -3.71 5.97
C LEU A 292 -18.42 -3.33 6.00
N GLY A 293 -17.65 -3.77 5.00
CA GLY A 293 -16.21 -3.47 4.89
C GLY A 293 -15.96 -1.96 4.81
N ARG A 294 -16.72 -1.22 3.98
CA ARG A 294 -16.64 0.24 3.89
C ARG A 294 -17.00 0.92 5.21
N ARG A 295 -18.12 0.49 5.82
CA ARG A 295 -18.52 0.99 7.14
C ARG A 295 -17.41 0.81 8.18
N LEU A 296 -16.79 -0.37 8.25
CA LEU A 296 -15.71 -0.64 9.20
C LEU A 296 -14.50 0.26 8.95
N ALA A 297 -14.09 0.46 7.69
CA ALA A 297 -12.99 1.35 7.33
C ALA A 297 -13.23 2.79 7.80
N ARG A 298 -14.46 3.31 7.63
CA ARG A 298 -14.87 4.63 8.11
C ARG A 298 -14.95 4.69 9.63
N MET A 299 -15.57 3.69 10.27
CA MET A 299 -15.72 3.65 11.73
C MET A 299 -14.39 3.60 12.47
N GLN A 300 -13.33 3.01 11.90
CA GLN A 300 -11.99 3.06 12.46
C GLN A 300 -11.50 4.51 12.60
N GLN A 301 -11.79 5.37 11.63
CA GLN A 301 -11.39 6.79 11.70
C GLN A 301 -12.23 7.57 12.72
N HIS A 302 -13.55 7.36 12.77
CA HIS A 302 -14.41 7.96 13.81
C HIS A 302 -13.96 7.55 15.21
N LEU A 303 -13.62 6.29 15.43
CA LEU A 303 -13.11 5.82 16.72
C LEU A 303 -11.82 6.56 17.11
N LEU A 304 -10.91 6.79 16.16
CA LEU A 304 -9.67 7.53 16.41
C LEU A 304 -9.91 9.01 16.70
N ILE A 305 -10.90 9.64 16.06
CA ILE A 305 -11.26 11.06 16.27
C ILE A 305 -12.02 11.23 17.58
N ASP A 306 -13.13 10.50 17.74
CA ASP A 306 -14.14 10.80 18.75
C ASP A 306 -13.85 10.11 20.11
N GLU A 307 -13.49 8.81 20.08
CA GLU A 307 -13.27 8.04 21.29
C GLU A 307 -11.81 8.09 21.76
N SER A 308 -10.85 7.88 20.83
CA SER A 308 -9.41 7.94 21.18
C SER A 308 -8.92 9.37 21.41
N GLY A 309 -9.67 10.38 20.95
CA GLY A 309 -9.38 11.80 21.17
C GLY A 309 -8.08 12.28 20.51
N LEU A 310 -7.61 11.64 19.46
CA LEU A 310 -6.36 12.02 18.77
C LEU A 310 -6.44 13.41 18.15
N SER A 311 -7.65 13.86 17.78
CA SER A 311 -7.90 15.19 17.26
C SER A 311 -7.67 16.32 18.27
N ARG A 312 -7.55 16.00 19.58
CA ARG A 312 -7.41 17.00 20.66
C ARG A 312 -5.98 17.44 20.91
N SER A 313 -5.00 16.78 20.27
CA SER A 313 -3.58 17.08 20.44
C SER A 313 -2.94 17.38 19.10
N LEU A 314 -2.19 18.47 19.04
CA LEU A 314 -1.30 18.77 17.93
C LEU A 314 0.02 18.04 18.17
N ASP A 315 0.49 17.27 17.21
CA ASP A 315 1.77 16.55 17.28
C ASP A 315 1.97 15.74 18.58
N PRO A 316 1.11 14.76 18.88
CA PRO A 316 1.22 13.97 20.11
C PRO A 316 2.52 13.14 20.17
N ALA A 317 3.22 12.96 19.04
CA ALA A 317 4.50 12.27 18.93
C ALA A 317 5.70 13.20 19.12
N GLY A 318 5.48 14.53 19.21
CA GLY A 318 6.53 15.53 19.34
C GLY A 318 7.40 15.30 20.58
N GLY A 319 8.73 15.29 20.41
CA GLY A 319 9.70 15.05 21.47
C GLY A 319 9.90 13.58 21.87
N ALA A 320 9.18 12.62 21.27
CA ALA A 320 9.43 11.19 21.47
C ALA A 320 10.74 10.79 20.77
N GLY A 321 11.81 10.54 21.54
CA GLY A 321 13.18 10.36 21.01
C GLY A 321 13.32 9.31 19.91
N PHE A 322 12.58 8.21 19.99
CA PHE A 322 12.57 7.19 18.92
C PHE A 322 11.95 7.73 17.62
N ILE A 323 10.82 8.41 17.71
CA ILE A 323 10.10 8.95 16.54
C ILE A 323 10.88 10.08 15.90
N GLU A 324 11.45 11.00 16.70
CA GLU A 324 12.30 12.08 16.17
C GLU A 324 13.51 11.53 15.42
N ASN A 325 14.24 10.57 16.01
CA ASN A 325 15.38 9.92 15.37
C ASN A 325 14.96 9.18 14.08
N ARG A 326 13.82 8.43 14.11
CA ARG A 326 13.32 7.73 12.94
C ARG A 326 12.91 8.70 11.83
N THR A 327 12.30 9.83 12.18
CA THR A 327 11.94 10.91 11.25
C THR A 327 13.18 11.49 10.58
N ASP A 328 14.22 11.82 11.38
CA ASP A 328 15.48 12.37 10.87
C ASP A 328 16.21 11.39 9.95
N GLN A 329 16.32 10.11 10.34
CA GLN A 329 16.95 9.07 9.51
C GLN A 329 16.22 8.88 8.19
N LEU A 330 14.89 8.79 8.23
CA LEU A 330 14.08 8.62 7.03
C LEU A 330 14.14 9.87 6.15
N GLY A 331 14.04 11.06 6.75
CA GLY A 331 14.12 12.34 6.04
C GLY A 331 15.46 12.54 5.35
N LEU A 332 16.58 12.25 6.05
CA LEU A 332 17.93 12.35 5.47
C LEU A 332 18.11 11.36 4.31
N ALA A 333 17.69 10.10 4.49
CA ALA A 333 17.80 9.10 3.43
C ALA A 333 16.97 9.48 2.19
N ALA A 334 15.73 9.98 2.41
CA ALA A 334 14.86 10.45 1.34
C ALA A 334 15.44 11.70 0.64
N TRP A 335 16.03 12.63 1.39
CA TRP A 335 16.66 13.82 0.84
C TRP A 335 17.86 13.48 -0.04
N LEU A 336 18.73 12.56 0.40
CA LEU A 336 19.87 12.10 -0.40
C LEU A 336 19.41 11.40 -1.69
N ALA A 337 18.35 10.57 -1.60
CA ALA A 337 17.77 9.92 -2.77
C ALA A 337 17.11 10.95 -3.73
N PHE A 338 16.45 11.98 -3.20
CA PHE A 338 15.93 13.11 -3.98
C PHE A 338 17.06 13.87 -4.69
N GLN A 339 18.14 14.20 -3.99
CA GLN A 339 19.31 14.86 -4.60
C GLN A 339 19.91 14.03 -5.74
N GLN A 340 19.91 12.70 -5.62
CA GLN A 340 20.38 11.83 -6.70
C GLN A 340 19.45 11.90 -7.92
N ILE A 341 18.12 11.87 -7.73
CA ILE A 341 17.15 12.05 -8.83
C ILE A 341 17.37 13.40 -9.52
N GLU A 342 17.60 14.48 -8.75
CA GLU A 342 17.88 15.80 -9.30
C GLU A 342 19.21 15.84 -10.10
N ALA A 343 20.26 15.19 -9.60
CA ALA A 343 21.54 15.09 -10.31
C ALA A 343 21.44 14.29 -11.61
N ASP A 344 20.54 13.32 -11.68
CA ASP A 344 20.26 12.50 -12.87
C ASP A 344 19.32 13.18 -13.88
N GLY A 345 18.89 14.41 -13.63
CA GLY A 345 18.07 15.22 -14.54
C GLY A 345 16.65 15.52 -14.04
N GLY A 346 16.34 15.20 -12.79
CA GLY A 346 15.05 15.47 -12.14
C GLY A 346 13.95 14.48 -12.47
N ALA A 347 12.75 14.73 -11.94
CA ALA A 347 11.63 13.80 -12.06
C ALA A 347 11.18 13.57 -13.50
N LEU A 348 11.26 14.59 -14.37
CA LEU A 348 10.89 14.44 -15.78
C LEU A 348 11.81 13.45 -16.51
N ALA A 349 13.12 13.57 -16.33
CA ALA A 349 14.09 12.64 -16.92
C ALA A 349 13.93 11.23 -16.34
N ALA A 350 13.74 11.11 -15.02
CA ALA A 350 13.52 9.84 -14.35
C ALA A 350 12.25 9.12 -14.84
N HIS A 351 11.17 9.86 -15.09
CA HIS A 351 9.93 9.32 -15.66
C HIS A 351 10.14 8.84 -17.10
N GLN A 352 10.74 9.69 -17.97
CA GLN A 352 10.98 9.39 -19.38
C GLN A 352 11.93 8.19 -19.59
N THR A 353 12.92 8.01 -18.73
CA THR A 353 13.87 6.90 -18.80
C THR A 353 13.38 5.61 -18.13
N GLY A 354 12.22 5.66 -17.44
CA GLY A 354 11.69 4.54 -16.66
C GLY A 354 12.45 4.27 -15.36
N GLN A 355 13.25 5.21 -14.85
CA GLN A 355 14.02 5.07 -13.61
C GLN A 355 13.10 4.76 -12.41
N PHE A 356 11.95 5.42 -12.29
CA PHE A 356 11.00 5.16 -11.22
C PHE A 356 10.45 3.73 -11.26
N THR A 357 10.13 3.23 -12.46
CA THR A 357 9.69 1.83 -12.65
C THR A 357 10.78 0.85 -12.25
N ALA A 358 12.02 1.09 -12.66
CA ALA A 358 13.15 0.25 -12.30
C ALA A 358 13.40 0.22 -10.78
N MET A 359 13.30 1.37 -10.11
CA MET A 359 13.40 1.47 -8.65
C MET A 359 12.31 0.66 -7.94
N ALA A 360 11.07 0.77 -8.40
CA ALA A 360 9.93 0.06 -7.84
C ALA A 360 10.07 -1.47 -8.00
N ARG A 361 10.44 -1.94 -9.19
CA ARG A 361 10.68 -3.36 -9.49
C ARG A 361 11.80 -3.96 -8.65
N CYS A 362 12.92 -3.26 -8.56
CA CYS A 362 14.05 -3.72 -7.74
C CYS A 362 13.64 -3.88 -6.26
N ALA A 363 12.93 -2.91 -5.71
CA ALA A 363 12.46 -2.98 -4.33
C ALA A 363 11.38 -4.07 -4.11
N ALA A 364 10.52 -4.32 -5.09
CA ALA A 364 9.55 -5.41 -5.06
C ALA A 364 10.24 -6.78 -5.04
N SER A 365 11.24 -6.98 -5.93
CA SER A 365 12.05 -8.21 -5.98
C SER A 365 12.79 -8.48 -4.67
N GLN A 366 13.41 -7.46 -4.06
CA GLN A 366 14.06 -7.59 -2.75
C GLN A 366 13.09 -7.96 -1.63
N ARG A 367 11.87 -7.41 -1.67
CA ARG A 367 10.82 -7.74 -0.70
C ARG A 367 10.35 -9.17 -0.86
N TYR A 368 10.18 -9.62 -2.11
CA TYR A 368 9.87 -11.01 -2.39
C TYR A 368 10.96 -11.95 -1.87
N ALA A 369 12.24 -11.65 -2.10
CA ALA A 369 13.35 -12.47 -1.61
C ALA A 369 13.29 -12.62 -0.07
N LYS A 370 12.98 -11.55 0.66
CA LYS A 370 12.79 -11.60 2.12
C LYS A 370 11.59 -12.47 2.51
N LEU A 371 10.48 -12.40 1.76
CA LEU A 371 9.32 -13.25 2.02
C LEU A 371 9.67 -14.72 1.77
N ALA A 372 10.33 -15.02 0.65
CA ALA A 372 10.71 -16.38 0.27
C ALA A 372 11.67 -17.02 1.29
N ALA A 373 12.60 -16.21 1.84
CA ALA A 373 13.52 -16.63 2.91
C ALA A 373 12.87 -16.72 4.31
N GLY A 374 11.62 -16.25 4.46
CA GLY A 374 10.97 -16.19 5.79
C GLY A 374 11.36 -14.97 6.64
N ASP A 375 12.18 -14.06 6.13
CA ASP A 375 12.62 -12.84 6.83
C ASP A 375 11.54 -11.75 6.87
N LEU A 376 10.52 -11.85 6.02
CA LEU A 376 9.35 -10.98 6.04
C LEU A 376 8.15 -11.74 6.60
N THR A 377 7.66 -11.27 7.74
CA THR A 377 6.49 -11.85 8.42
C THR A 377 5.22 -11.09 8.05
N LEU A 378 4.20 -11.84 7.62
CA LEU A 378 2.85 -11.36 7.37
C LEU A 378 1.87 -12.21 8.19
N VAL A 379 1.30 -11.62 9.25
CA VAL A 379 0.32 -12.30 10.11
C VAL A 379 -0.91 -12.71 9.29
N GLY A 380 -1.41 -13.92 9.49
CA GLY A 380 -2.50 -14.48 8.70
C GLY A 380 -2.07 -15.03 7.33
N VAL A 381 -0.82 -14.81 6.89
CA VAL A 381 -0.31 -15.24 5.58
C VAL A 381 0.79 -16.30 5.74
N ASN A 382 1.98 -15.92 6.20
CA ASN A 382 3.09 -16.83 6.49
C ASN A 382 3.40 -16.98 7.99
N LEU A 383 2.71 -16.23 8.84
CA LEU A 383 2.67 -16.44 10.28
C LEU A 383 1.23 -16.68 10.72
N GLN A 384 0.94 -17.81 11.37
CA GLN A 384 -0.40 -18.23 11.78
C GLN A 384 -1.43 -18.14 10.64
N PRO A 385 -1.16 -18.81 9.49
CA PRO A 385 -2.05 -18.74 8.34
C PRO A 385 -3.42 -19.35 8.66
N ASP A 386 -4.49 -18.69 8.20
CA ASP A 386 -5.83 -19.25 8.22
C ASP A 386 -5.94 -20.38 7.16
N GLY A 387 -6.73 -21.42 7.48
CA GLY A 387 -7.01 -22.55 6.57
C GLY A 387 -8.01 -22.26 5.45
N ARG A 388 -8.51 -21.01 5.32
CA ARG A 388 -9.53 -20.66 4.33
C ARG A 388 -9.03 -20.76 2.89
N ALA A 389 -9.99 -20.98 1.97
CA ALA A 389 -9.71 -21.01 0.55
C ALA A 389 -9.25 -19.63 0.03
N PHE A 390 -8.52 -19.66 -1.08
CA PHE A 390 -8.12 -18.46 -1.81
C PHE A 390 -9.30 -17.88 -2.59
N ASP A 391 -9.47 -16.56 -2.50
CA ASP A 391 -10.43 -15.80 -3.30
C ASP A 391 -9.71 -15.02 -4.41
N ALA A 392 -10.28 -15.00 -5.61
CA ALA A 392 -9.69 -14.28 -6.75
C ALA A 392 -9.67 -12.76 -6.51
N VAL A 393 -8.52 -12.15 -6.78
CA VAL A 393 -8.34 -10.70 -6.66
C VAL A 393 -9.02 -9.97 -7.82
N LEU A 394 -9.77 -8.92 -7.51
CA LEU A 394 -10.40 -8.08 -8.53
C LEU A 394 -9.36 -7.45 -9.47
N PRO A 395 -9.66 -7.30 -10.78
CA PRO A 395 -8.70 -6.81 -11.76
C PRO A 395 -8.04 -5.48 -11.40
N TYR A 396 -8.79 -4.56 -10.80
CA TYR A 396 -8.28 -3.26 -10.37
C TYR A 396 -7.07 -3.35 -9.41
N TRP A 397 -7.01 -4.41 -8.58
CA TRP A 397 -5.95 -4.59 -7.58
C TRP A 397 -4.80 -5.49 -8.03
N GLN A 398 -4.91 -6.11 -9.22
CA GLN A 398 -3.88 -7.03 -9.73
C GLN A 398 -2.55 -6.34 -10.05
N MET A 399 -2.58 -5.03 -10.31
CA MET A 399 -1.36 -4.23 -10.59
C MET A 399 -0.53 -3.92 -9.34
N ILE A 400 -1.04 -4.19 -8.14
CA ILE A 400 -0.35 -3.87 -6.89
C ILE A 400 0.65 -4.96 -6.53
N GLN A 401 1.90 -4.58 -6.27
CA GLN A 401 3.00 -5.48 -5.90
C GLN A 401 2.88 -5.94 -4.44
N ARG A 402 1.87 -6.79 -4.16
CA ARG A 402 1.58 -7.32 -2.82
C ARG A 402 2.45 -8.54 -2.51
N PRO A 403 3.25 -8.56 -1.44
CA PRO A 403 4.04 -9.74 -1.07
C PRO A 403 3.17 -10.99 -0.86
N ALA A 404 1.95 -10.83 -0.36
CA ALA A 404 1.02 -11.94 -0.11
C ALA A 404 0.65 -12.73 -1.37
N VAL A 405 0.70 -12.12 -2.57
CA VAL A 405 0.29 -12.76 -3.83
C VAL A 405 1.05 -14.07 -4.09
N ALA A 406 2.34 -14.13 -3.78
CA ALA A 406 3.12 -15.35 -3.96
C ALA A 406 2.57 -16.52 -3.12
N VAL A 407 2.20 -16.26 -1.86
CA VAL A 407 1.58 -17.26 -0.98
C VAL A 407 0.16 -17.59 -1.45
N GLU A 408 -0.61 -16.59 -1.85
CA GLU A 408 -1.96 -16.75 -2.39
C GLU A 408 -1.96 -17.67 -3.63
N MET A 409 -1.00 -17.50 -4.54
CA MET A 409 -0.85 -18.35 -5.74
C MET A 409 -0.48 -19.79 -5.38
N VAL A 410 0.44 -20.00 -4.41
CA VAL A 410 0.79 -21.35 -3.94
C VAL A 410 -0.45 -22.04 -3.35
N ARG A 411 -1.23 -21.34 -2.53
CA ARG A 411 -2.47 -21.86 -1.97
C ARG A 411 -3.51 -22.19 -3.03
N HIS A 412 -3.66 -21.32 -4.02
CA HIS A 412 -4.58 -21.57 -5.13
C HIS A 412 -4.19 -22.84 -5.91
N ALA A 413 -2.91 -22.98 -6.25
CA ALA A 413 -2.41 -24.16 -6.95
C ALA A 413 -2.59 -25.44 -6.10
N ALA A 414 -2.30 -25.37 -4.81
CA ALA A 414 -2.50 -26.49 -3.89
C ALA A 414 -3.98 -26.88 -3.75
N ALA A 415 -4.90 -25.91 -3.79
CA ALA A 415 -6.34 -26.19 -3.74
C ALA A 415 -6.85 -26.88 -5.03
N GLN A 416 -6.29 -26.51 -6.19
CA GLN A 416 -6.64 -27.13 -7.48
C GLN A 416 -6.09 -28.56 -7.61
N ASN A 417 -4.89 -28.80 -7.10
CA ASN A 417 -4.22 -30.08 -7.14
C ASN A 417 -3.53 -30.35 -5.79
N PRO A 418 -4.27 -30.84 -4.78
CA PRO A 418 -3.73 -31.03 -3.44
C PRO A 418 -2.60 -32.07 -3.43
N PRO A 419 -1.36 -31.69 -3.05
CA PRO A 419 -0.26 -32.63 -2.97
C PRO A 419 -0.45 -33.58 -1.79
N ARG A 420 -0.13 -34.85 -2.00
CA ARG A 420 -0.14 -35.88 -0.95
C ARG A 420 1.19 -35.86 -0.22
N ILE A 421 1.19 -35.25 0.94
CA ILE A 421 2.39 -35.08 1.77
C ILE A 421 2.31 -36.01 2.96
N LEU A 422 3.36 -36.80 3.17
CA LEU A 422 3.47 -37.73 4.28
C LEU A 422 4.63 -37.31 5.18
N ILE A 423 4.34 -37.04 6.45
CA ILE A 423 5.36 -36.82 7.47
C ILE A 423 5.51 -38.09 8.30
N LEU A 424 6.71 -38.66 8.26
CA LEU A 424 7.07 -39.84 9.02
C LEU A 424 7.79 -39.42 10.31
N GLN A 425 7.46 -40.08 11.44
CA GLN A 425 8.10 -39.87 12.74
C GLN A 425 8.56 -41.18 13.29
N GLN A 426 9.84 -41.29 13.68
CA GLN A 426 10.44 -42.48 14.27
C GLN A 426 10.28 -42.53 15.80
N GLN A 427 10.51 -41.42 16.48
CA GLN A 427 10.50 -41.34 17.93
C GLN A 427 9.09 -41.37 18.51
N ALA A 428 8.98 -41.95 19.71
CA ALA A 428 7.70 -42.03 20.42
C ALA A 428 7.22 -40.70 20.98
N ASP A 429 8.16 -39.82 21.34
CA ASP A 429 7.90 -38.53 21.98
C ASP A 429 7.58 -37.43 20.93
N PRO A 430 6.90 -36.35 21.34
CA PRO A 430 6.65 -35.23 20.45
C PRO A 430 7.97 -34.64 19.92
N VAL A 431 8.08 -34.56 18.59
CA VAL A 431 9.24 -33.98 17.90
C VAL A 431 8.94 -32.50 17.61
N PRO A 432 9.75 -31.55 18.11
CA PRO A 432 9.54 -30.12 17.85
C PRO A 432 9.43 -29.76 16.37
N GLN A 433 10.19 -30.46 15.52
CA GLN A 433 10.17 -30.27 14.06
C GLN A 433 8.79 -30.52 13.45
N LEU A 434 7.98 -31.42 14.01
CA LEU A 434 6.64 -31.73 13.50
C LEU A 434 5.72 -30.50 13.50
N ALA A 435 5.76 -29.70 14.56
CA ALA A 435 4.97 -28.46 14.64
C ALA A 435 5.43 -27.44 13.59
N ASN A 436 6.73 -27.29 13.40
CA ASN A 436 7.33 -26.39 12.41
C ASN A 436 7.00 -26.83 10.98
N LEU A 437 7.10 -28.14 10.68
CA LEU A 437 6.74 -28.69 9.37
C LEU A 437 5.25 -28.47 9.06
N ARG A 438 4.37 -28.73 10.02
CA ARG A 438 2.93 -28.45 9.85
C ARG A 438 2.67 -26.96 9.62
N GLY A 439 3.37 -26.08 10.34
CA GLY A 439 3.30 -24.63 10.14
C GLY A 439 3.74 -24.22 8.73
N LEU A 440 4.84 -24.78 8.24
CA LEU A 440 5.33 -24.53 6.89
C LEU A 440 4.31 -24.92 5.81
N PHE A 441 3.76 -26.14 5.88
CA PHE A 441 2.75 -26.58 4.91
C PHE A 441 1.44 -25.81 5.02
N ALA A 442 1.06 -25.35 6.21
CA ALA A 442 -0.10 -24.49 6.41
C ALA A 442 0.05 -23.14 5.68
N ILE A 443 1.27 -22.61 5.49
CA ILE A 443 1.53 -21.42 4.65
C ILE A 443 1.00 -21.66 3.24
N GLY A 444 1.31 -22.81 2.63
CA GLY A 444 0.82 -23.21 1.31
C GLY A 444 -0.63 -23.72 1.28
N GLY A 445 -1.35 -23.72 2.40
CA GLY A 445 -2.70 -24.29 2.48
C GLY A 445 -2.73 -25.82 2.37
N MET A 446 -1.60 -26.47 2.59
CA MET A 446 -1.43 -27.93 2.46
C MET A 446 -1.61 -28.61 3.80
N GLN A 447 -2.20 -29.80 3.78
CA GLN A 447 -2.44 -30.60 4.99
C GLN A 447 -1.70 -31.94 4.90
N PRO A 448 -0.49 -32.05 5.49
CA PRO A 448 0.27 -33.28 5.48
C PRO A 448 -0.38 -34.34 6.37
N VAL A 449 -0.34 -35.59 5.94
CA VAL A 449 -0.67 -36.74 6.76
C VAL A 449 0.54 -37.07 7.62
N HIS A 450 0.33 -37.19 8.91
CA HIS A 450 1.37 -37.61 9.86
C HIS A 450 1.24 -39.08 10.17
N MET A 451 2.32 -39.83 10.04
CA MET A 451 2.40 -41.26 10.35
C MET A 451 3.58 -41.52 11.30
N ARG A 452 3.29 -42.17 12.37
CA ARG A 452 4.32 -42.68 13.28
C ARG A 452 4.79 -44.05 12.83
N LEU A 453 6.08 -44.26 12.77
CA LEU A 453 6.67 -45.53 12.37
C LEU A 453 6.65 -46.51 13.56
N ASP A 454 6.08 -47.68 13.33
CA ASP A 454 5.99 -48.77 14.32
C ASP A 454 6.56 -50.11 13.82
N GLY A 455 7.29 -50.04 12.68
CA GLY A 455 7.88 -51.22 12.03
C GLY A 455 6.91 -52.07 11.18
N THR A 456 5.62 -51.68 11.11
CA THR A 456 4.59 -52.47 10.38
C THR A 456 3.94 -51.68 9.23
N ASN A 457 4.30 -50.42 9.01
CA ASN A 457 3.58 -49.52 8.10
C ASN A 457 4.34 -49.20 6.80
N ALA A 458 5.33 -49.99 6.40
CA ALA A 458 5.98 -49.81 5.09
C ALA A 458 4.96 -49.89 3.93
N ASP A 459 4.04 -50.85 3.97
CA ASP A 459 2.96 -50.98 2.97
C ASP A 459 2.02 -49.77 2.90
N ALA A 460 1.86 -49.06 4.03
CA ALA A 460 1.00 -47.87 4.07
C ALA A 460 1.60 -46.70 3.30
N VAL A 461 2.93 -46.58 3.21
CA VAL A 461 3.62 -45.58 2.40
C VAL A 461 3.37 -45.84 0.90
N ASP A 462 3.49 -47.10 0.48
CA ASP A 462 3.20 -47.48 -0.92
C ASP A 462 1.73 -47.26 -1.30
N LEU A 463 0.80 -47.56 -0.38
CA LEU A 463 -0.63 -47.34 -0.58
C LEU A 463 -0.98 -45.84 -0.63
N ALA A 464 -0.31 -44.99 0.13
CA ALA A 464 -0.54 -43.54 0.18
C ALA A 464 -0.09 -42.85 -1.12
N ARG A 465 0.85 -43.43 -1.88
CA ARG A 465 1.45 -42.85 -3.09
C ARG A 465 1.76 -41.36 -2.91
N PRO A 466 2.60 -41.00 -1.93
CA PRO A 466 2.85 -39.61 -1.62
C PRO A 466 3.61 -38.90 -2.74
N ASP A 467 3.32 -37.62 -2.91
CA ASP A 467 4.07 -36.74 -3.81
C ASP A 467 5.33 -36.20 -3.12
N LEU A 468 5.32 -36.17 -1.78
CA LEU A 468 6.45 -35.81 -0.93
C LEU A 468 6.42 -36.59 0.38
N VAL A 469 7.57 -37.11 0.80
CA VAL A 469 7.78 -37.73 2.12
C VAL A 469 8.81 -36.94 2.91
N ILE A 470 8.51 -36.69 4.16
CA ILE A 470 9.41 -35.99 5.09
C ILE A 470 9.62 -36.86 6.33
N LEU A 471 10.86 -37.12 6.64
CA LEU A 471 11.24 -37.74 7.90
C LEU A 471 11.43 -36.65 8.95
N ALA A 472 10.53 -36.56 9.93
CA ALA A 472 10.52 -35.47 10.90
C ALA A 472 11.69 -35.55 11.88
N ASP A 473 12.22 -36.75 12.10
CA ASP A 473 13.31 -37.05 13.05
C ASP A 473 14.20 -38.19 12.52
N GLY A 474 15.51 -38.12 12.76
CA GLY A 474 16.47 -39.12 12.32
C GLY A 474 16.84 -39.04 10.86
N ASP A 475 17.52 -40.06 10.35
CA ASP A 475 17.98 -40.19 8.98
C ASP A 475 17.33 -41.38 8.29
N PHE A 476 17.19 -41.33 6.97
CA PHE A 476 16.63 -42.44 6.17
C PHE A 476 17.43 -43.73 6.30
N ASP A 477 18.73 -43.64 6.54
CA ASP A 477 19.58 -44.84 6.78
C ASP A 477 19.29 -45.53 8.09
N SER A 478 18.64 -44.86 9.04
CA SER A 478 18.24 -45.41 10.33
C SER A 478 16.91 -46.16 10.28
N LEU A 479 16.18 -46.11 9.17
CA LEU A 479 14.94 -46.83 8.96
C LEU A 479 15.17 -48.34 8.78
N ASP A 480 14.17 -49.14 9.08
CA ASP A 480 14.22 -50.56 8.76
C ASP A 480 14.26 -50.84 7.24
N GLY A 481 14.76 -52.01 6.84
CA GLY A 481 14.97 -52.35 5.46
C GLY A 481 13.70 -52.38 4.61
N ALA A 482 12.53 -52.64 5.18
CA ALA A 482 11.26 -52.61 4.50
C ALA A 482 10.85 -51.17 4.16
N MET A 483 11.02 -50.24 5.10
CA MET A 483 10.75 -48.83 4.92
C MET A 483 11.76 -48.17 3.95
N GLN A 484 13.05 -48.51 4.07
CA GLN A 484 14.07 -48.04 3.09
C GLN A 484 13.72 -48.49 1.68
N SER A 485 13.26 -49.71 1.49
CA SER A 485 12.82 -50.22 0.18
C SER A 485 11.60 -49.48 -0.34
N ALA A 486 10.59 -49.21 0.51
CA ALA A 486 9.40 -48.45 0.14
C ALA A 486 9.70 -47.01 -0.25
N LEU A 487 10.72 -46.40 0.34
CA LEU A 487 11.11 -45.01 0.07
C LEU A 487 12.17 -44.84 -1.01
N SER A 488 12.83 -45.93 -1.46
CA SER A 488 13.97 -45.85 -2.40
C SER A 488 13.65 -45.07 -3.68
N GLY A 489 12.51 -45.36 -4.32
CA GLY A 489 12.09 -44.66 -5.53
C GLY A 489 11.74 -43.19 -5.31
N LEU A 490 11.30 -42.81 -4.11
CA LEU A 490 11.01 -41.42 -3.73
C LEU A 490 12.30 -40.65 -3.40
N LEU A 491 13.27 -41.30 -2.79
CA LEU A 491 14.61 -40.74 -2.54
C LEU A 491 15.33 -40.46 -3.87
N ASP A 492 15.34 -41.44 -4.76
CA ASP A 492 15.95 -41.31 -6.09
C ASP A 492 15.28 -40.21 -6.94
N ALA A 493 13.98 -40.00 -6.77
CA ALA A 493 13.22 -38.94 -7.43
C ALA A 493 13.33 -37.55 -6.75
N GLY A 494 14.08 -37.43 -5.63
CA GLY A 494 14.15 -36.21 -4.83
C GLY A 494 12.84 -35.84 -4.13
N LYS A 495 11.96 -36.81 -3.93
CA LYS A 495 10.64 -36.64 -3.29
C LYS A 495 10.62 -37.11 -1.81
N ALA A 496 11.77 -37.40 -1.26
CA ALA A 496 11.93 -37.69 0.15
C ALA A 496 13.08 -36.88 0.74
N MET A 497 12.85 -36.24 1.89
CA MET A 497 13.83 -35.40 2.56
C MET A 497 13.65 -35.42 4.07
N THR A 498 14.69 -35.01 4.82
CA THR A 498 14.58 -34.84 6.28
C THR A 498 13.90 -33.53 6.63
N GLY A 499 13.25 -33.50 7.78
CA GLY A 499 12.61 -32.27 8.31
C GLY A 499 13.62 -31.15 8.49
N ASP A 500 14.83 -31.45 8.97
CA ASP A 500 15.89 -30.46 9.14
C ASP A 500 16.36 -29.88 7.79
N SER A 501 16.43 -30.69 6.72
CA SER A 501 16.76 -30.22 5.38
C SER A 501 15.70 -29.25 4.85
N LEU A 502 14.43 -29.55 5.03
CA LEU A 502 13.34 -28.67 4.57
C LEU A 502 13.23 -27.39 5.40
N LEU A 503 13.35 -27.48 6.73
CA LEU A 503 13.28 -26.32 7.62
C LEU A 503 14.52 -25.42 7.52
N GLY A 504 15.65 -26.00 7.08
CA GLY A 504 16.90 -25.27 6.81
C GLY A 504 16.98 -24.68 5.38
N ASP A 505 15.94 -24.87 4.55
CA ASP A 505 15.91 -24.32 3.19
C ASP A 505 15.96 -22.79 3.23
N ALA A 506 16.80 -22.21 2.36
CA ALA A 506 16.94 -20.76 2.22
C ALA A 506 15.71 -20.07 1.62
N ALA A 507 14.85 -20.84 0.94
CA ALA A 507 13.66 -20.32 0.27
C ALA A 507 12.46 -21.30 0.37
N PRO A 508 11.93 -21.55 1.57
CA PRO A 508 10.88 -22.57 1.80
C PRO A 508 9.59 -22.31 1.00
N LEU A 509 9.26 -21.06 0.67
CA LEU A 509 8.10 -20.74 -0.17
C LEU A 509 8.27 -21.26 -1.59
N GLU A 510 9.48 -21.23 -2.15
CA GLU A 510 9.76 -21.77 -3.48
C GLU A 510 9.67 -23.28 -3.50
N THR A 511 10.10 -23.95 -2.44
CA THR A 511 9.93 -25.39 -2.30
C THR A 511 8.44 -25.75 -2.29
N LEU A 512 7.59 -25.02 -1.58
CA LEU A 512 6.14 -25.20 -1.60
C LEU A 512 5.55 -24.94 -3.00
N ALA A 513 6.02 -23.92 -3.71
CA ALA A 513 5.58 -23.60 -5.07
C ALA A 513 5.93 -24.71 -6.05
N ASN A 514 7.16 -25.23 -5.99
CA ASN A 514 7.63 -26.33 -6.84
C ASN A 514 6.81 -27.60 -6.62
N LEU A 515 6.41 -27.89 -5.38
CA LEU A 515 5.60 -29.06 -5.03
C LEU A 515 4.23 -29.05 -5.73
N VAL A 516 3.67 -27.86 -6.00
CA VAL A 516 2.40 -27.70 -6.74
C VAL A 516 2.60 -27.33 -8.21
N GLY A 517 3.83 -27.43 -8.73
CA GLY A 517 4.15 -27.15 -10.12
C GLY A 517 4.09 -25.66 -10.51
N LEU A 518 4.22 -24.74 -9.54
CA LEU A 518 4.15 -23.31 -9.74
C LEU A 518 5.56 -22.69 -9.84
N SER A 519 5.79 -21.82 -10.82
CA SER A 519 7.00 -20.99 -10.89
C SER A 519 6.74 -19.61 -10.31
N LEU A 520 7.61 -19.15 -9.43
CA LEU A 520 7.59 -17.82 -8.85
C LEU A 520 8.65 -16.88 -9.47
N GLU A 521 9.13 -17.18 -10.66
CA GLU A 521 10.22 -16.43 -11.32
C GLU A 521 9.87 -14.96 -11.60
N SER A 522 8.60 -14.65 -11.92
CA SER A 522 8.13 -13.27 -12.13
C SER A 522 8.31 -12.39 -10.89
N PHE A 523 8.12 -12.96 -9.70
CA PHE A 523 8.33 -12.24 -8.43
C PHE A 523 9.81 -11.94 -8.18
N ARG A 524 10.72 -12.86 -8.57
CA ARG A 524 12.16 -12.62 -8.47
C ARG A 524 12.61 -11.45 -9.34
N LYS A 525 11.93 -11.24 -10.48
CA LYS A 525 12.23 -10.13 -11.41
C LYS A 525 11.49 -8.84 -11.05
N GLY A 526 10.57 -8.86 -10.09
CA GLY A 526 9.73 -7.73 -9.75
C GLY A 526 8.67 -7.38 -10.81
N ASP A 527 8.28 -8.37 -11.63
CA ASP A 527 7.34 -8.23 -12.74
C ASP A 527 5.95 -8.84 -12.42
N ALA A 528 5.73 -9.33 -11.19
CA ALA A 528 4.50 -10.00 -10.78
C ALA A 528 3.44 -9.03 -10.26
#